data_91adb47e46e293691a33c421d437745a
#
_entry.id   91adb47e46e293691a33c421d437745a
#
_cell.length_a   1.000
_cell.length_b   1.000
_cell.length_c   1.000
_cell.angle_alpha   90.00
_cell.angle_beta   90.00
_cell.angle_gamma   90.00
#
_symmetry.space_group_name_H-M   'P 1'
#
loop_
_entity.id
_entity.type
_entity.pdbx_description
1 polymer ?
#
loop_
_entity_poly.entity_id
_entity_poly.type
_entity_poly.pdbx_seq_one_letter_code
_entity_poly.pdbx_strand_id
1 'polypeptide(L)'
;MPSTDLAQLPDEELMLLVANGFIEQPASMLFQRHSRALFNFLAWLCEGNLSEAEDLAQKTWVKLMTRCSDYRPGQAAFTTFLFQIGRNAWIDTRRSAHHTTSTALDDAHLQLPDQELSGEQLAMLGQQQHRVRAAVMALPDAQREVVVLRFFAELGVEEIAHVLGEGFETVKSRLRYAFAKLRVSLDAVQ
;
A
#
# COMPACT_ATOMS: atom_id res chain seq x y z
N MET A 1 -21.42 14.36 27.55
CA MET A 1 -21.19 13.80 26.23
C MET A 1 -20.78 12.35 26.42
N PRO A 2 -21.49 11.35 25.85
CA PRO A 2 -21.00 9.97 25.90
C PRO A 2 -19.60 9.96 25.25
N SER A 3 -18.64 9.39 25.95
CA SER A 3 -17.30 9.14 25.42
C SER A 3 -17.46 8.15 24.29
N THR A 4 -17.67 8.63 23.06
CA THR A 4 -17.61 7.78 21.88
C THR A 4 -16.18 7.24 21.84
N ASP A 5 -16.05 5.94 21.99
CA ASP A 5 -14.77 5.27 21.91
C ASP A 5 -14.25 5.42 20.46
N LEU A 6 -13.33 6.36 20.26
CA LEU A 6 -12.74 6.65 18.95
C LEU A 6 -12.17 5.39 18.30
N ALA A 7 -11.77 4.39 19.11
CA ALA A 7 -11.21 3.14 18.61
C ALA A 7 -12.22 2.32 17.79
N GLN A 8 -13.51 2.52 18.00
CA GLN A 8 -14.59 1.79 17.32
C GLN A 8 -15.16 2.57 16.13
N LEU A 9 -14.76 3.84 15.93
CA LEU A 9 -15.25 4.63 14.80
C LEU A 9 -14.69 4.10 13.47
N PRO A 10 -15.52 4.12 12.40
CA PRO A 10 -15.05 3.88 11.04
C PRO A 10 -14.00 4.94 10.63
N ASP A 11 -13.13 4.57 9.70
CA ASP A 11 -12.07 5.47 9.21
C ASP A 11 -12.62 6.74 8.56
N GLU A 12 -13.76 6.64 7.92
CA GLU A 12 -14.48 7.78 7.32
C GLU A 12 -14.89 8.81 8.37
N GLU A 13 -15.38 8.35 9.52
CA GLU A 13 -15.77 9.22 10.63
C GLU A 13 -14.54 9.84 11.30
N LEU A 14 -13.48 9.06 11.51
CA LEU A 14 -12.21 9.58 12.01
C LEU A 14 -11.65 10.66 11.07
N MET A 15 -11.70 10.45 9.77
CA MET A 15 -11.24 11.42 8.79
C MET A 15 -12.08 12.69 8.76
N LEU A 16 -13.41 12.59 8.98
CA LEU A 16 -14.29 13.74 9.16
C LEU A 16 -13.94 14.54 10.42
N LEU A 17 -13.60 13.87 11.52
CA LEU A 17 -13.14 14.56 12.74
C LEU A 17 -11.86 15.35 12.47
N VAL A 18 -10.90 14.75 11.74
CA VAL A 18 -9.67 15.44 11.32
C VAL A 18 -10.00 16.67 10.47
N ALA A 19 -10.90 16.54 9.49
CA ALA A 19 -11.31 17.64 8.62
C ALA A 19 -12.01 18.78 9.37
N ASN A 20 -12.67 18.48 10.51
CA ASN A 20 -13.31 19.44 11.38
C ASN A 20 -12.36 20.04 12.46
N GLY A 21 -11.08 19.73 12.42
CA GLY A 21 -10.06 20.30 13.32
C GLY A 21 -9.77 19.47 14.58
N PHE A 22 -10.41 18.29 14.76
CA PHE A 22 -10.07 17.34 15.83
C PHE A 22 -8.96 16.41 15.34
N ILE A 23 -7.71 16.87 15.36
CA ILE A 23 -6.61 16.23 14.61
C ILE A 23 -5.97 15.09 15.41
N GLU A 24 -5.52 15.36 16.63
CA GLU A 24 -4.51 14.54 17.33
C GLU A 24 -4.93 13.07 17.50
N GLN A 25 -6.02 12.78 18.14
CA GLN A 25 -6.45 11.41 18.41
C GLN A 25 -6.98 10.69 17.14
N PRO A 26 -7.92 11.26 16.34
CA PRO A 26 -8.39 10.60 15.13
C PRO A 26 -7.26 10.31 14.12
N ALA A 27 -6.34 11.26 13.91
CA ALA A 27 -5.20 11.06 13.01
C ALA A 27 -4.25 9.96 13.52
N SER A 28 -3.99 9.90 14.83
CA SER A 28 -3.19 8.84 15.44
C SER A 28 -3.81 7.46 15.20
N MET A 29 -5.14 7.35 15.30
CA MET A 29 -5.84 6.08 15.05
C MET A 29 -5.77 5.65 13.58
N LEU A 30 -6.00 6.59 12.64
CA LEU A 30 -5.85 6.31 11.22
C LEU A 30 -4.41 5.88 10.90
N PHE A 31 -3.43 6.56 11.50
CA PHE A 31 -2.03 6.18 11.34
C PHE A 31 -1.74 4.77 11.87
N GLN A 32 -2.20 4.43 13.08
CA GLN A 32 -2.01 3.10 13.65
C GLN A 32 -2.63 1.99 12.80
N ARG A 33 -3.82 2.23 12.24
CA ARG A 33 -4.52 1.25 11.40
C ARG A 33 -3.86 1.03 10.04
N HIS A 34 -3.33 2.09 9.41
CA HIS A 34 -2.97 2.07 7.99
C HIS A 34 -1.50 2.29 7.66
N SER A 35 -0.67 2.73 8.62
CA SER A 35 0.75 3.05 8.36
C SER A 35 1.53 1.87 7.80
N ARG A 36 1.33 0.68 8.34
CA ARG A 36 2.00 -0.55 7.88
C ARG A 36 1.58 -0.95 6.47
N ALA A 37 0.28 -0.91 6.18
CA ALA A 37 -0.24 -1.27 4.86
C ALA A 37 0.23 -0.26 3.78
N LEU A 38 0.20 1.03 4.11
CA LEU A 38 0.71 2.08 3.23
C LEU A 38 2.22 1.94 2.98
N PHE A 39 3.01 1.73 4.03
CA PHE A 39 4.45 1.51 3.92
C PHE A 39 4.76 0.31 3.02
N ASN A 40 4.12 -0.84 3.26
CA ASN A 40 4.31 -2.04 2.46
C ASN A 40 3.97 -1.80 0.98
N PHE A 41 2.86 -1.13 0.71
CA PHE A 41 2.48 -0.75 -0.65
C PHE A 41 3.57 0.09 -1.33
N LEU A 42 4.05 1.14 -0.65
CA LEU A 42 5.09 2.01 -1.19
C LEU A 42 6.43 1.29 -1.35
N ALA A 43 6.79 0.41 -0.40
CA ALA A 43 8.01 -0.40 -0.50
C ALA A 43 8.00 -1.34 -1.73
N TRP A 44 6.84 -1.87 -2.10
CA TRP A 44 6.68 -2.62 -3.35
C TRP A 44 6.83 -1.73 -4.58
N LEU A 45 6.26 -0.53 -4.56
CA LEU A 45 6.40 0.42 -5.67
C LEU A 45 7.83 0.93 -5.83
N CYS A 46 8.56 1.11 -4.72
CA CYS A 46 9.97 1.51 -4.70
C CYS A 46 10.94 0.34 -4.92
N GLU A 47 10.44 -0.83 -5.35
CA GLU A 47 11.25 -2.02 -5.66
C GLU A 47 12.12 -2.51 -4.51
N GLY A 48 11.72 -2.20 -3.26
CA GLY A 48 12.40 -2.57 -2.03
C GLY A 48 13.34 -1.51 -1.49
N ASN A 49 13.43 -0.32 -2.10
CA ASN A 49 14.12 0.82 -1.50
C ASN A 49 13.29 1.34 -0.31
N LEU A 50 13.63 0.86 0.90
CA LEU A 50 12.86 1.18 2.11
C LEU A 50 13.00 2.64 2.53
N SER A 51 14.16 3.25 2.32
CA SER A 51 14.38 4.66 2.66
C SER A 51 13.45 5.56 1.81
N GLU A 52 13.35 5.28 0.52
CA GLU A 52 12.42 5.98 -0.37
C GLU A 52 10.96 5.73 0.00
N ALA A 53 10.63 4.49 0.38
CA ALA A 53 9.28 4.13 0.81
C ALA A 53 8.88 4.84 2.11
N GLU A 54 9.79 4.98 3.09
CA GLU A 54 9.58 5.74 4.32
C GLU A 54 9.34 7.22 4.04
N ASP A 55 10.17 7.83 3.20
CA ASP A 55 10.00 9.22 2.80
C ASP A 55 8.66 9.47 2.11
N LEU A 56 8.26 8.55 1.23
CA LEU A 56 6.97 8.62 0.54
C LEU A 56 5.80 8.41 1.50
N ALA A 57 5.93 7.50 2.47
CA ALA A 57 4.90 7.28 3.48
C ALA A 57 4.72 8.55 4.34
N GLN A 58 5.80 9.15 4.81
CA GLN A 58 5.75 10.42 5.56
C GLN A 58 5.10 11.54 4.73
N LYS A 59 5.54 11.73 3.48
CA LYS A 59 4.95 12.71 2.55
C LYS A 59 3.46 12.46 2.33
N THR A 60 3.06 11.20 2.25
CA THR A 60 1.65 10.81 2.08
C THR A 60 0.83 11.23 3.29
N TRP A 61 1.28 10.95 4.51
CA TRP A 61 0.59 11.36 5.73
C TRP A 61 0.51 12.89 5.87
N VAL A 62 1.59 13.61 5.59
CA VAL A 62 1.57 15.08 5.58
C VAL A 62 0.58 15.60 4.54
N LYS A 63 0.58 15.03 3.34
CA LYS A 63 -0.33 15.44 2.26
C LYS A 63 -1.79 15.10 2.59
N LEU A 64 -2.05 13.97 3.26
CA LEU A 64 -3.37 13.61 3.77
C LEU A 64 -3.89 14.66 4.76
N MET A 65 -3.06 15.07 5.73
CA MET A 65 -3.44 16.07 6.73
C MET A 65 -3.71 17.44 6.10
N THR A 66 -2.90 17.87 5.14
CA THR A 66 -3.09 19.16 4.45
C THR A 66 -4.30 19.15 3.51
N ARG A 67 -4.73 17.99 3.04
CA ARG A 67 -5.87 17.81 2.13
C ARG A 67 -7.08 17.16 2.80
N CYS A 68 -7.12 17.13 4.13
CA CYS A 68 -8.22 16.50 4.86
C CYS A 68 -9.61 17.09 4.48
N SER A 69 -9.67 18.38 4.17
CA SER A 69 -10.88 19.06 3.69
C SER A 69 -11.37 18.61 2.31
N ASP A 70 -10.50 17.96 1.51
CA ASP A 70 -10.88 17.44 0.18
C ASP A 70 -11.61 16.10 0.28
N TYR A 71 -11.47 15.39 1.41
CA TYR A 71 -12.12 14.11 1.61
C TYR A 71 -13.64 14.24 1.62
N ARG A 72 -14.31 13.42 0.86
CA ARG A 72 -15.78 13.36 0.74
C ARG A 72 -16.25 11.94 1.03
N PRO A 73 -16.81 11.69 2.22
CA PRO A 73 -17.44 10.41 2.53
C PRO A 73 -18.51 10.08 1.50
N GLY A 74 -18.59 8.82 1.11
CA GLY A 74 -19.55 8.34 0.10
C GLY A 74 -19.07 8.46 -1.35
N GLN A 75 -18.01 9.21 -1.65
CA GLN A 75 -17.36 9.19 -2.97
C GLN A 75 -16.29 8.10 -3.06
N ALA A 76 -15.52 7.92 -2.00
CA ALA A 76 -14.52 6.86 -1.88
C ALA A 76 -14.31 6.49 -0.41
N ALA A 77 -13.94 5.23 -0.14
CA ALA A 77 -13.48 4.81 1.17
C ALA A 77 -12.22 5.57 1.57
N PHE A 78 -11.97 5.72 2.86
CA PHE A 78 -10.78 6.38 3.38
C PHE A 78 -9.48 5.73 2.83
N THR A 79 -9.44 4.41 2.80
CA THR A 79 -8.31 3.64 2.26
C THR A 79 -8.04 4.00 0.81
N THR A 80 -9.07 4.07 -0.03
CA THR A 80 -8.94 4.48 -1.43
C THR A 80 -8.31 5.86 -1.55
N PHE A 81 -8.76 6.83 -0.75
CA PHE A 81 -8.20 8.19 -0.73
C PHE A 81 -6.74 8.21 -0.28
N LEU A 82 -6.40 7.48 0.80
CA LEU A 82 -5.04 7.37 1.31
C LEU A 82 -4.08 6.77 0.27
N PHE A 83 -4.43 5.64 -0.32
CA PHE A 83 -3.58 4.95 -1.29
C PHE A 83 -3.45 5.73 -2.61
N GLN A 84 -4.48 6.48 -3.00
CA GLN A 84 -4.39 7.40 -4.14
C GLN A 84 -3.38 8.52 -3.90
N ILE A 85 -3.35 9.11 -2.69
CA ILE A 85 -2.35 10.13 -2.32
C ILE A 85 -0.94 9.52 -2.36
N GLY A 86 -0.74 8.34 -1.78
CA GLY A 86 0.55 7.65 -1.76
C GLY A 86 1.05 7.30 -3.16
N ARG A 87 0.18 6.75 -4.00
CA ARG A 87 0.50 6.46 -5.40
C ARG A 87 0.89 7.72 -6.17
N ASN A 88 0.14 8.79 -6.02
CA ASN A 88 0.44 10.05 -6.71
C ASN A 88 1.79 10.62 -6.24
N ALA A 89 2.13 10.52 -4.94
CA ALA A 89 3.43 10.92 -4.43
C ALA A 89 4.57 10.11 -5.07
N TRP A 90 4.39 8.81 -5.23
CA TRP A 90 5.36 7.94 -5.91
C TRP A 90 5.52 8.30 -7.40
N ILE A 91 4.41 8.53 -8.14
CA ILE A 91 4.46 8.95 -9.55
C ILE A 91 5.21 10.27 -9.70
N ASP A 92 4.92 11.25 -8.82
CA ASP A 92 5.57 12.57 -8.83
C ASP A 92 7.09 12.43 -8.61
N THR A 93 7.50 11.55 -7.67
CA THR A 93 8.93 11.28 -7.40
C THR A 93 9.61 10.61 -8.60
N ARG A 94 8.96 9.62 -9.24
CA ARG A 94 9.50 8.99 -10.45
C ARG A 94 9.64 9.95 -11.62
N ARG A 95 8.69 10.84 -11.82
CA ARG A 95 8.79 11.90 -12.85
C ARG A 95 9.98 12.83 -12.58
N SER A 96 10.20 13.17 -11.31
CA SER A 96 11.34 14.00 -10.90
C SER A 96 12.67 13.28 -11.04
N ALA A 97 12.73 11.98 -10.70
CA ALA A 97 13.94 11.15 -10.78
C ALA A 97 14.38 10.86 -12.21
N HIS A 98 13.48 10.83 -13.20
CA HIS A 98 13.87 10.77 -14.61
C HIS A 98 14.72 11.95 -15.07
N HIS A 99 14.78 13.02 -14.29
CA HIS A 99 15.70 14.15 -14.48
C HIS A 99 17.02 14.01 -13.70
N THR A 100 17.15 13.02 -12.81
CA THR A 100 18.37 12.82 -12.00
C THR A 100 18.62 11.33 -11.86
N THR A 101 19.64 10.85 -12.54
CA THR A 101 20.10 9.45 -12.52
C THR A 101 20.63 9.05 -11.15
N SER A 102 20.34 7.81 -10.73
CA SER A 102 21.07 7.03 -9.70
C SER A 102 20.26 6.63 -8.46
N THR A 103 20.21 5.42 -8.07
CA THR A 103 21.15 4.43 -7.56
C THR A 103 20.62 3.71 -6.32
N ALA A 104 21.01 2.46 -6.22
CA ALA A 104 21.12 1.59 -5.06
C ALA A 104 19.86 0.82 -4.60
N LEU A 105 19.89 -0.44 -4.98
CA LEU A 105 19.14 -1.53 -4.40
C LEU A 105 19.69 -1.83 -3.01
N ASP A 106 18.92 -1.56 -2.01
CA ASP A 106 19.16 -2.08 -0.67
C ASP A 106 18.19 -3.26 -0.43
N ASP A 107 18.76 -4.42 -0.10
CA ASP A 107 18.02 -5.68 0.05
C ASP A 107 17.35 -5.69 1.44
N ALA A 108 16.22 -5.01 1.55
CA ALA A 108 15.52 -4.90 2.80
C ALA A 108 14.35 -5.89 2.88
N HIS A 109 14.34 -6.67 3.91
CA HIS A 109 13.31 -7.64 4.22
C HIS A 109 11.99 -6.95 4.56
N LEU A 110 10.99 -7.09 3.70
CA LEU A 110 9.59 -6.83 4.04
C LEU A 110 9.18 -7.82 5.13
N GLN A 111 9.05 -7.35 6.36
CA GLN A 111 8.64 -8.17 7.48
C GLN A 111 7.15 -8.52 7.38
N LEU A 112 6.85 -9.82 7.38
CA LEU A 112 5.53 -10.35 7.65
C LEU A 112 5.33 -10.51 9.17
N PRO A 113 4.07 -10.63 9.67
CA PRO A 113 3.80 -10.62 11.11
C PRO A 113 4.53 -11.72 11.86
N ASP A 114 5.06 -11.36 13.04
CA ASP A 114 5.70 -12.25 13.99
C ASP A 114 4.74 -13.35 14.46
N GLN A 115 5.06 -14.60 14.07
CA GLN A 115 4.65 -15.79 14.79
C GLN A 115 5.91 -16.42 15.37
N GLU A 116 5.87 -16.85 16.62
CA GLU A 116 6.95 -17.61 17.24
C GLU A 116 7.10 -18.98 16.55
N LEU A 117 8.05 -19.06 15.63
CA LEU A 117 8.36 -20.24 14.83
C LEU A 117 9.76 -20.74 15.15
N SER A 118 9.98 -22.05 15.00
CA SER A 118 11.32 -22.63 15.14
C SER A 118 12.28 -22.11 14.06
N GLY A 119 13.60 -22.15 14.32
CA GLY A 119 14.61 -21.66 13.37
C GLY A 119 14.53 -22.26 11.96
N GLU A 120 14.15 -23.55 11.85
CA GLU A 120 13.98 -24.24 10.57
C GLU A 120 12.70 -23.79 9.84
N GLN A 121 11.61 -23.58 10.58
CA GLN A 121 10.37 -23.02 10.04
C GLN A 121 10.55 -21.57 9.59
N LEU A 122 11.34 -20.76 10.32
CA LEU A 122 11.71 -19.41 9.93
C LEU A 122 12.54 -19.39 8.65
N ALA A 123 13.49 -20.32 8.48
CA ALA A 123 14.29 -20.42 7.25
C ALA A 123 13.44 -20.83 6.05
N MET A 124 12.54 -21.80 6.21
CA MET A 124 11.61 -22.22 5.15
C MET A 124 10.63 -21.10 4.76
N LEU A 125 10.09 -20.38 5.74
CA LEU A 125 9.21 -19.24 5.50
C LEU A 125 9.97 -18.09 4.81
N GLY A 126 11.20 -17.81 5.23
CA GLY A 126 12.05 -16.82 4.60
C GLY A 126 12.29 -17.14 3.12
N GLN A 127 12.60 -18.40 2.81
CA GLN A 127 12.79 -18.85 1.44
C GLN A 127 11.50 -18.74 0.60
N GLN A 128 10.36 -19.10 1.17
CA GLN A 128 9.07 -18.98 0.51
C GLN A 128 8.68 -17.52 0.28
N GLN A 129 8.95 -16.65 1.24
CA GLN A 129 8.75 -15.21 1.12
C GLN A 129 9.63 -14.60 0.01
N HIS A 130 10.90 -14.98 -0.05
CA HIS A 130 11.81 -14.56 -1.12
C HIS A 130 11.28 -14.99 -2.51
N ARG A 131 10.78 -16.20 -2.63
CA ARG A 131 10.20 -16.70 -3.89
C ARG A 131 8.98 -15.91 -4.32
N VAL A 132 8.04 -15.68 -3.40
CA VAL A 132 6.84 -14.87 -3.67
C VAL A 132 7.22 -13.45 -4.06
N ARG A 133 8.17 -12.84 -3.32
CA ARG A 133 8.68 -11.50 -3.64
C ARG A 133 9.26 -11.45 -5.05
N ALA A 134 10.17 -12.37 -5.38
CA ALA A 134 10.78 -12.44 -6.71
C ALA A 134 9.72 -12.59 -7.82
N ALA A 135 8.72 -13.46 -7.61
CA ALA A 135 7.64 -13.65 -8.58
C ALA A 135 6.79 -12.38 -8.78
N VAL A 136 6.46 -11.67 -7.69
CA VAL A 136 5.71 -10.41 -7.78
C VAL A 136 6.56 -9.31 -8.43
N MET A 137 7.85 -9.22 -8.11
CA MET A 137 8.76 -8.24 -8.72
C MET A 137 8.99 -8.49 -10.22
N ALA A 138 8.89 -9.74 -10.68
CA ALA A 138 8.97 -10.09 -12.09
C ALA A 138 7.69 -9.74 -12.90
N LEU A 139 6.61 -9.33 -12.24
CA LEU A 139 5.42 -8.87 -12.93
C LEU A 139 5.68 -7.51 -13.60
N PRO A 140 5.07 -7.23 -14.77
CA PRO A 140 5.01 -5.87 -15.31
C PRO A 140 4.40 -4.90 -14.30
N ASP A 141 4.88 -3.66 -14.26
CA ASP A 141 4.51 -2.65 -13.26
C ASP A 141 2.99 -2.54 -13.05
N ALA A 142 2.22 -2.44 -14.14
CA ALA A 142 0.77 -2.33 -14.06
C ALA A 142 0.08 -3.58 -13.47
N GLN A 143 0.69 -4.77 -13.60
CA GLN A 143 0.19 -6.01 -12.98
C GLN A 143 0.62 -6.10 -11.52
N ARG A 144 1.86 -5.71 -11.22
CA ARG A 144 2.38 -5.63 -9.85
C ARG A 144 1.55 -4.69 -9.00
N GLU A 145 1.26 -3.50 -9.53
CA GLU A 145 0.50 -2.46 -8.82
C GLU A 145 -0.89 -2.93 -8.39
N VAL A 146 -1.65 -3.58 -9.27
CA VAL A 146 -2.98 -4.11 -8.92
C VAL A 146 -2.92 -5.26 -7.92
N VAL A 147 -1.87 -6.11 -7.97
CA VAL A 147 -1.66 -7.19 -7.00
C VAL A 147 -1.33 -6.61 -5.62
N VAL A 148 -0.45 -5.64 -5.57
CA VAL A 148 -0.02 -5.01 -4.31
C VAL A 148 -1.19 -4.26 -3.66
N LEU A 149 -1.99 -3.50 -4.40
CA LEU A 149 -3.20 -2.87 -3.89
C LEU A 149 -4.22 -3.90 -3.39
N ARG A 150 -4.36 -5.02 -4.07
CA ARG A 150 -5.31 -6.07 -3.67
C ARG A 150 -4.92 -6.74 -2.34
N PHE A 151 -3.62 -7.00 -2.11
CA PHE A 151 -3.15 -7.81 -0.97
C PHE A 151 -2.68 -6.98 0.22
N PHE A 152 -2.09 -5.81 0.02
CA PHE A 152 -1.57 -5.00 1.12
C PHE A 152 -2.52 -3.89 1.54
N ALA A 153 -3.33 -3.39 0.61
CA ALA A 153 -4.36 -2.41 0.91
C ALA A 153 -5.75 -3.04 1.08
N GLU A 154 -5.88 -4.35 0.78
CA GLU A 154 -7.12 -5.13 0.84
C GLU A 154 -8.27 -4.53 -0.01
N LEU A 155 -7.91 -3.72 -1.02
CA LEU A 155 -8.88 -3.01 -1.84
C LEU A 155 -9.65 -3.94 -2.78
N GLY A 156 -10.93 -3.68 -2.96
CA GLY A 156 -11.77 -4.28 -4.00
C GLY A 156 -11.36 -3.82 -5.39
N VAL A 157 -11.86 -4.51 -6.43
CA VAL A 157 -11.52 -4.18 -7.83
C VAL A 157 -11.97 -2.76 -8.20
N GLU A 158 -13.13 -2.33 -7.73
CA GLU A 158 -13.68 -0.99 -7.96
C GLU A 158 -12.82 0.09 -7.27
N GLU A 159 -12.38 -0.16 -6.04
CA GLU A 159 -11.52 0.73 -5.30
C GLU A 159 -10.14 0.86 -5.96
N ILE A 160 -9.57 -0.26 -6.41
CA ILE A 160 -8.31 -0.27 -7.18
C ILE A 160 -8.47 0.53 -8.48
N ALA A 161 -9.59 0.37 -9.19
CA ALA A 161 -9.88 1.13 -10.39
C ALA A 161 -9.92 2.64 -10.09
N HIS A 162 -10.51 3.03 -8.97
CA HIS A 162 -10.53 4.41 -8.51
C HIS A 162 -9.13 4.95 -8.16
N VAL A 163 -8.33 4.18 -7.40
CA VAL A 163 -6.94 4.55 -7.03
C VAL A 163 -6.08 4.73 -8.27
N LEU A 164 -6.24 3.87 -9.28
CA LEU A 164 -5.43 3.89 -10.49
C LEU A 164 -5.92 4.88 -11.55
N GLY A 165 -7.18 5.34 -11.46
CA GLY A 165 -7.85 6.09 -12.52
C GLY A 165 -8.10 5.26 -13.77
N GLU A 166 -8.34 3.95 -13.60
CA GLU A 166 -8.50 2.96 -14.66
C GLU A 166 -9.92 2.38 -14.67
N GLY A 167 -10.33 1.76 -15.77
CA GLY A 167 -11.62 1.08 -15.84
C GLY A 167 -11.62 -0.23 -15.04
N PHE A 168 -12.79 -0.60 -14.47
CA PHE A 168 -13.02 -1.84 -13.73
C PHE A 168 -12.54 -3.10 -14.49
N GLU A 169 -12.91 -3.23 -15.77
CA GLU A 169 -12.51 -4.39 -16.59
C GLU A 169 -11.00 -4.43 -16.86
N THR A 170 -10.34 -3.27 -16.93
CA THR A 170 -8.88 -3.17 -17.05
C THR A 170 -8.20 -3.74 -15.82
N VAL A 171 -8.62 -3.34 -14.62
CA VAL A 171 -8.08 -3.82 -13.35
C VAL A 171 -8.32 -5.32 -13.19
N LYS A 172 -9.55 -5.78 -13.46
CA LYS A 172 -9.91 -7.19 -13.43
C LYS A 172 -9.06 -8.05 -14.37
N SER A 173 -8.81 -7.56 -15.58
CA SER A 173 -7.95 -8.23 -16.57
C SER A 173 -6.50 -8.27 -16.09
N ARG A 174 -5.97 -7.17 -15.56
CA ARG A 174 -4.60 -7.11 -15.01
C ARG A 174 -4.42 -8.09 -13.86
N LEU A 175 -5.37 -8.17 -12.93
CA LEU A 175 -5.35 -9.16 -11.83
C LEU A 175 -5.35 -10.58 -12.38
N ARG A 176 -6.24 -10.89 -13.31
CA ARG A 176 -6.31 -12.23 -13.92
C ARG A 176 -4.98 -12.64 -14.55
N TYR A 177 -4.36 -11.75 -15.34
CA TYR A 177 -3.07 -12.05 -15.98
C TYR A 177 -1.93 -12.11 -14.97
N ALA A 178 -1.94 -11.28 -13.95
CA ALA A 178 -0.95 -11.31 -12.89
C ALA A 178 -1.01 -12.65 -12.14
N PHE A 179 -2.20 -13.10 -11.73
CA PHE A 179 -2.36 -14.40 -11.06
C PHE A 179 -1.95 -15.59 -11.93
N ALA A 180 -2.26 -15.56 -13.23
CA ALA A 180 -1.81 -16.60 -14.14
C ALA A 180 -0.27 -16.70 -14.18
N LYS A 181 0.43 -15.56 -14.24
CA LYS A 181 1.90 -15.52 -14.22
C LYS A 181 2.48 -15.96 -12.86
N LEU A 182 1.91 -15.46 -11.75
CA LEU A 182 2.35 -15.85 -10.41
C LEU A 182 2.21 -17.36 -10.19
N ARG A 183 1.10 -17.95 -10.62
CA ARG A 183 0.89 -19.39 -10.55
C ARG A 183 1.98 -20.16 -11.29
N VAL A 184 2.25 -19.80 -12.55
CA VAL A 184 3.32 -20.44 -13.35
C VAL A 184 4.69 -20.31 -12.66
N SER A 185 5.02 -19.10 -12.16
CA SER A 185 6.31 -18.86 -11.51
C SER A 185 6.47 -19.61 -10.18
N LEU A 186 5.39 -19.80 -9.43
CA LEU A 186 5.43 -20.48 -8.13
C LEU A 186 5.34 -22.00 -8.27
N ASP A 187 4.63 -22.51 -9.28
CA ASP A 187 4.51 -23.95 -9.56
C ASP A 187 5.77 -24.53 -10.24
N ALA A 188 6.52 -23.72 -11.00
CA ALA A 188 7.71 -24.16 -11.73
C ALA A 188 8.92 -24.55 -10.85
N VAL A 189 8.82 -24.43 -9.54
CA VAL A 189 9.92 -24.66 -8.58
C VAL A 189 9.55 -25.73 -7.54
N GLN A 190 8.54 -26.55 -7.80
CA GLN A 190 8.33 -27.82 -7.11
C GLN A 190 9.09 -28.94 -7.84
#